data_b9ff119467af18d97cac42782588e891
#
_entry.id   b9ff119467af18d97cac42782588e891
#
_cell.length_a   1.000
_cell.length_b   1.000
_cell.length_c   1.000
_cell.angle_alpha   90.00
_cell.angle_beta   90.00
_cell.angle_gamma   90.00
#
_symmetry.space_group_name_H-M   'P 1'
#
loop_
_entity.id
_entity.type
_entity.pdbx_description
1 polymer ?
#
loop_
_entity_poly.entity_id
_entity_poly.type
_entity_poly.pdbx_seq_one_letter_code
_entity_poly.pdbx_strand_id
1 'polypeptide(L)'
;MAEITAKMVADLRAATGLGMMECKKALVEAEGNFDKAEEILRIKSGAKAGKLAGRTAAEGVLAYAINGNVGALVEVNCETDFVAKDAGFVEFANFVAKTAAEKKPATVEELSELVETERKAIIAKLGENMSVRRFQVIDSANQLVADIHGALATEG
;
A
#
# COMPACT_ATOMS: atom_id res chain seq x y z
N MET A 1 -7.18 23.92 -26.30
CA MET A 1 -6.49 23.46 -25.10
C MET A 1 -7.45 23.46 -23.93
N ALA A 2 -7.50 22.36 -23.20
CA ALA A 2 -8.31 22.30 -22.01
C ALA A 2 -7.65 23.11 -20.88
N GLU A 3 -8.45 23.89 -20.18
CA GLU A 3 -7.98 24.65 -19.04
C GLU A 3 -7.91 23.74 -17.81
N ILE A 4 -6.78 23.73 -17.11
CA ILE A 4 -6.59 22.94 -15.90
C ILE A 4 -6.94 23.80 -14.70
N THR A 5 -8.03 23.47 -14.03
CA THR A 5 -8.52 24.24 -12.87
C THR A 5 -7.96 23.68 -11.57
N ALA A 6 -7.93 24.51 -10.53
CA ALA A 6 -7.53 24.08 -9.18
C ALA A 6 -8.42 22.95 -8.67
N LYS A 7 -9.71 22.96 -9.01
CA LYS A 7 -10.65 21.89 -8.64
C LYS A 7 -10.28 20.56 -9.28
N MET A 8 -9.91 20.56 -10.55
CA MET A 8 -9.46 19.35 -11.25
C MET A 8 -8.24 18.74 -10.58
N VAL A 9 -7.27 19.56 -10.20
CA VAL A 9 -6.06 19.13 -9.49
C VAL A 9 -6.44 18.56 -8.12
N ALA A 10 -7.31 19.24 -7.37
CA ALA A 10 -7.75 18.78 -6.05
C ALA A 10 -8.50 17.45 -6.14
N ASP A 11 -9.37 17.28 -7.13
CA ASP A 11 -10.12 16.04 -7.34
C ASP A 11 -9.18 14.87 -7.66
N LEU A 12 -8.21 15.10 -8.53
CA LEU A 12 -7.24 14.07 -8.89
C LEU A 12 -6.33 13.72 -7.70
N ARG A 13 -5.94 14.72 -6.92
CA ARG A 13 -5.17 14.50 -5.70
C ARG A 13 -5.96 13.68 -4.68
N ALA A 14 -7.25 13.96 -4.51
CA ALA A 14 -8.12 13.18 -3.62
C ALA A 14 -8.24 11.72 -4.08
N ALA A 15 -8.30 11.49 -5.40
CA ALA A 15 -8.40 10.15 -5.96
C ALA A 15 -7.10 9.35 -5.87
N THR A 16 -5.94 10.00 -6.01
CA THR A 16 -4.63 9.33 -6.10
C THR A 16 -3.78 9.44 -4.84
N GLY A 17 -4.00 10.47 -4.03
CA GLY A 17 -3.16 10.76 -2.86
C GLY A 17 -1.79 11.34 -3.22
N LEU A 18 -1.52 11.62 -4.47
CA LEU A 18 -0.23 12.13 -4.93
C LEU A 18 -0.12 13.65 -4.78
N GLY A 19 1.09 14.20 -4.96
CA GLY A 19 1.35 15.61 -4.80
C GLY A 19 0.64 16.49 -5.81
N MET A 20 0.37 17.74 -5.43
CA MET A 20 -0.36 18.71 -6.26
C MET A 20 0.32 18.94 -7.61
N MET A 21 1.66 19.08 -7.63
CA MET A 21 2.39 19.30 -8.87
C MET A 21 2.34 18.10 -9.81
N GLU A 22 2.41 16.89 -9.26
CA GLU A 22 2.30 15.65 -10.05
C GLU A 22 0.92 15.54 -10.69
N CYS A 23 -0.13 15.85 -9.94
CA CYS A 23 -1.49 15.84 -10.44
C CYS A 23 -1.69 16.89 -11.53
N LYS A 24 -1.16 18.08 -11.33
CA LYS A 24 -1.23 19.16 -12.34
C LYS A 24 -0.54 18.75 -13.65
N LYS A 25 0.67 18.22 -13.55
CA LYS A 25 1.42 17.75 -14.72
C LYS A 25 0.67 16.66 -15.48
N ALA A 26 0.09 15.71 -14.76
CA ALA A 26 -0.68 14.64 -15.37
C ALA A 26 -1.91 15.17 -16.11
N LEU A 27 -2.62 16.13 -15.52
CA LEU A 27 -3.77 16.76 -16.16
C LEU A 27 -3.37 17.54 -17.42
N VAL A 28 -2.23 18.23 -17.41
CA VAL A 28 -1.71 18.93 -18.58
C VAL A 28 -1.40 17.92 -19.69
N GLU A 29 -0.70 16.83 -19.38
CA GLU A 29 -0.40 15.77 -20.35
C GLU A 29 -1.67 15.12 -20.90
N ALA A 30 -2.70 14.98 -20.06
CA ALA A 30 -3.98 14.38 -20.43
C ALA A 30 -4.95 15.38 -21.07
N GLU A 31 -4.53 16.62 -21.29
CA GLU A 31 -5.35 17.69 -21.86
C GLU A 31 -6.68 17.90 -21.10
N GLY A 32 -6.62 17.79 -19.77
CA GLY A 32 -7.78 17.97 -18.91
C GLY A 32 -8.66 16.73 -18.73
N ASN A 33 -8.31 15.60 -19.32
CA ASN A 33 -9.04 14.35 -19.17
C ASN A 33 -8.65 13.67 -17.84
N PHE A 34 -9.59 13.60 -16.92
CA PHE A 34 -9.36 13.05 -15.57
C PHE A 34 -8.91 11.58 -15.61
N ASP A 35 -9.63 10.74 -16.34
CA ASP A 35 -9.33 9.30 -16.43
C ASP A 35 -7.94 9.04 -17.00
N LYS A 36 -7.57 9.79 -18.02
CA LYS A 36 -6.26 9.68 -18.67
C LYS A 36 -5.15 10.18 -17.73
N ALA A 37 -5.40 11.25 -16.98
CA ALA A 37 -4.45 11.76 -15.99
C ALA A 37 -4.22 10.75 -14.87
N GLU A 38 -5.28 10.09 -14.40
CA GLU A 38 -5.19 9.05 -13.39
C GLU A 38 -4.35 7.86 -13.90
N GLU A 39 -4.54 7.46 -15.14
CA GLU A 39 -3.75 6.40 -15.78
C GLU A 39 -2.27 6.78 -15.90
N ILE A 40 -1.97 8.02 -16.30
CA ILE A 40 -0.59 8.54 -16.38
C ILE A 40 0.08 8.45 -15.00
N LEU A 41 -0.62 8.84 -13.93
CA LEU A 41 -0.08 8.78 -12.57
C LEU A 41 0.15 7.33 -12.13
N ARG A 42 -0.73 6.42 -12.51
CA ARG A 42 -0.57 4.99 -12.21
C ARG A 42 0.69 4.42 -12.85
N ILE A 43 0.95 4.77 -14.11
CA ILE A 43 2.15 4.34 -14.83
C ILE A 43 3.40 4.91 -14.18
N LYS A 44 3.39 6.19 -13.81
CA LYS A 44 4.52 6.83 -13.12
C LYS A 44 4.78 6.23 -11.75
N SER A 45 3.74 5.87 -11.01
CA SER A 45 3.86 5.18 -9.72
C SER A 45 4.55 3.82 -9.88
N GLY A 46 4.17 3.06 -10.91
CA GLY A 46 4.81 1.79 -11.23
C GLY A 46 6.30 1.94 -11.56
N ALA A 47 6.65 2.96 -12.34
CA ALA A 47 8.04 3.24 -12.68
C ALA A 47 8.85 3.63 -11.45
N LYS A 48 8.29 4.44 -10.55
CA LYS A 48 8.95 4.83 -9.31
C LYS A 48 9.18 3.63 -8.39
N ALA A 49 8.18 2.76 -8.25
CA ALA A 49 8.33 1.52 -7.48
C ALA A 49 9.46 0.66 -8.04
N GLY A 50 9.57 0.55 -9.36
CA GLY A 50 10.65 -0.19 -10.02
C GLY A 50 12.03 0.37 -9.71
N LYS A 51 12.17 1.71 -9.70
CA LYS A 51 13.44 2.36 -9.35
C LYS A 51 13.86 2.09 -7.91
N LEU A 52 12.91 1.99 -7.00
CA LEU A 52 13.18 1.83 -5.57
C LEU A 52 13.31 0.36 -5.15
N ALA A 53 12.96 -0.59 -6.01
CA ALA A 53 12.87 -2.01 -5.66
C ALA A 53 14.17 -2.63 -5.09
N GLY A 54 15.33 -2.10 -5.46
CA GLY A 54 16.62 -2.59 -4.98
C GLY A 54 17.07 -2.04 -3.62
N ARG A 55 16.33 -1.11 -3.04
CA ARG A 55 16.71 -0.49 -1.77
C ARG A 55 16.29 -1.37 -0.60
N THR A 56 17.14 -1.44 0.43
CA THR A 56 16.89 -2.27 1.61
C THR A 56 15.74 -1.71 2.45
N ALA A 57 14.72 -2.53 2.67
CA ALA A 57 13.57 -2.21 3.51
C ALA A 57 13.68 -3.00 4.82
N ALA A 58 14.44 -2.47 5.78
CA ALA A 58 14.76 -3.14 7.04
C ALA A 58 13.81 -2.80 8.19
N GLU A 59 13.07 -1.70 8.07
CA GLU A 59 12.07 -1.28 9.07
C GLU A 59 10.69 -1.76 8.64
N GLY A 60 9.71 -1.70 9.52
CA GLY A 60 8.36 -2.09 9.15
C GLY A 60 7.40 -2.17 10.33
N VAL A 61 6.20 -2.65 10.03
CA VAL A 61 5.15 -2.83 11.03
C VAL A 61 4.50 -4.21 10.89
N LEU A 62 3.97 -4.69 11.99
CA LEU A 62 3.09 -5.84 12.01
C LEU A 62 1.65 -5.34 12.04
N ALA A 63 0.80 -5.91 11.23
CA ALA A 63 -0.62 -5.58 11.20
C ALA A 63 -1.43 -6.86 11.18
N TYR A 64 -2.64 -6.80 11.70
CA TYR A 64 -3.53 -7.95 11.69
C TYR A 64 -4.95 -7.52 11.35
N ALA A 65 -5.74 -8.46 10.85
CA ALA A 65 -7.16 -8.26 10.59
C ALA A 65 -7.90 -9.55 10.86
N ILE A 66 -9.14 -9.41 11.32
CA ILE A 66 -10.01 -10.53 11.60
C ILE A 66 -11.27 -10.38 10.76
N ASN A 67 -11.62 -11.43 10.03
CA ASN A 67 -12.84 -11.50 9.22
C ASN A 67 -13.60 -12.77 9.60
N GLY A 68 -14.57 -12.64 10.51
CA GLY A 68 -15.31 -13.78 11.05
C GLY A 68 -14.38 -14.69 11.85
N ASN A 69 -14.22 -15.93 11.41
CA ASN A 69 -13.33 -16.92 12.03
C ASN A 69 -11.93 -16.94 11.42
N VAL A 70 -11.66 -16.04 10.47
CA VAL A 70 -10.38 -15.97 9.77
C VAL A 70 -9.63 -14.74 10.22
N GLY A 71 -8.35 -14.90 10.55
CA GLY A 71 -7.48 -13.79 10.85
C GLY A 71 -6.22 -13.87 10.02
N ALA A 72 -5.58 -12.73 9.85
CA ALA A 72 -4.31 -12.65 9.16
C ALA A 72 -3.37 -11.73 9.91
N LEU A 73 -2.11 -12.12 9.99
CA LEU A 73 -1.03 -11.30 10.51
C LEU A 73 -0.06 -11.08 9.36
N VAL A 74 0.33 -9.83 9.12
CA VAL A 74 1.26 -9.49 8.04
C VAL A 74 2.40 -8.63 8.58
N GLU A 75 3.56 -8.79 7.98
CA GLU A 75 4.69 -7.88 8.18
C GLU A 75 4.92 -7.12 6.87
N VAL A 76 4.83 -5.80 6.93
CA VAL A 76 5.08 -4.92 5.80
C VAL A 76 6.30 -4.07 6.11
N ASN A 77 7.30 -4.10 5.23
CA ASN A 77 8.57 -3.42 5.42
C ASN A 77 8.65 -2.11 4.65
N CYS A 78 9.43 -1.18 5.18
CA CYS A 78 9.80 0.09 4.55
C CYS A 78 11.27 0.39 4.87
N GLU A 79 11.81 1.50 4.37
CA GLU A 79 13.23 1.79 4.55
C GLU A 79 13.55 2.43 5.90
N THR A 80 12.68 3.32 6.41
CA THR A 80 12.93 4.09 7.63
C THR A 80 11.84 3.91 8.67
N ASP A 81 12.19 4.15 9.93
CA ASP A 81 11.23 4.15 11.04
C ASP A 81 10.25 5.32 10.95
N PHE A 82 10.61 6.41 10.28
CA PHE A 82 9.69 7.51 10.03
C PHE A 82 8.47 7.07 9.22
N VAL A 83 8.72 6.34 8.12
CA VAL A 83 7.64 5.80 7.30
C VAL A 83 6.88 4.71 8.04
N ALA A 84 7.56 3.88 8.82
CA ALA A 84 6.91 2.86 9.64
C ALA A 84 5.85 3.44 10.59
N LYS A 85 5.99 4.69 10.99
CA LYS A 85 5.05 5.40 11.86
C LYS A 85 4.05 6.27 11.08
N ASP A 86 4.22 6.42 9.78
CA ASP A 86 3.34 7.23 8.95
C ASP A 86 1.94 6.61 8.89
N ALA A 87 0.91 7.45 9.07
CA ALA A 87 -0.48 6.99 9.05
C ALA A 87 -0.85 6.30 7.74
N GLY A 88 -0.38 6.80 6.60
CA GLY A 88 -0.64 6.21 5.29
C GLY A 88 0.00 4.83 5.14
N PHE A 89 1.21 4.65 5.66
CA PHE A 89 1.87 3.35 5.65
C PHE A 89 1.15 2.35 6.57
N VAL A 90 0.74 2.78 7.75
CA VAL A 90 0.00 1.92 8.69
C VAL A 90 -1.35 1.51 8.08
N GLU A 91 -2.05 2.42 7.42
CA GLU A 91 -3.28 2.10 6.70
C GLU A 91 -3.04 1.07 5.60
N PHE A 92 -1.95 1.21 4.87
CA PHE A 92 -1.57 0.22 3.85
C PHE A 92 -1.31 -1.16 4.48
N ALA A 93 -0.58 -1.21 5.58
CA ALA A 93 -0.32 -2.46 6.30
C ALA A 93 -1.63 -3.12 6.76
N ASN A 94 -2.57 -2.33 7.29
CA ASN A 94 -3.88 -2.83 7.70
C ASN A 94 -4.69 -3.33 6.49
N PHE A 95 -4.60 -2.64 5.37
CA PHE A 95 -5.23 -3.07 4.12
C PHE A 95 -4.68 -4.41 3.64
N VAL A 96 -3.35 -4.61 3.71
CA VAL A 96 -2.71 -5.88 3.37
C VAL A 96 -3.21 -7.00 4.27
N ALA A 97 -3.30 -6.75 5.58
CA ALA A 97 -3.81 -7.73 6.54
C ALA A 97 -5.26 -8.10 6.24
N LYS A 98 -6.10 -7.11 5.96
CA LYS A 98 -7.51 -7.32 5.61
C LYS A 98 -7.64 -8.14 4.31
N THR A 99 -6.85 -7.81 3.31
CA THR A 99 -6.83 -8.55 2.04
C THR A 99 -6.42 -10.01 2.26
N ALA A 100 -5.40 -10.26 3.09
CA ALA A 100 -4.98 -11.61 3.42
C ALA A 100 -6.08 -12.41 4.12
N ALA A 101 -6.80 -11.79 5.05
CA ALA A 101 -7.91 -12.44 5.75
C ALA A 101 -9.09 -12.74 4.82
N GLU A 102 -9.39 -11.86 3.87
CA GLU A 102 -10.49 -12.02 2.92
C GLU A 102 -10.17 -13.01 1.80
N LYS A 103 -8.98 -12.92 1.22
CA LYS A 103 -8.59 -13.67 0.02
C LYS A 103 -7.86 -14.97 0.31
N LYS A 104 -7.30 -15.11 1.50
CA LYS A 104 -6.55 -16.30 1.93
C LYS A 104 -5.51 -16.76 0.89
N PRO A 105 -4.58 -15.89 0.47
CA PRO A 105 -3.58 -16.27 -0.52
C PRO A 105 -2.69 -17.41 0.00
N ALA A 106 -2.19 -18.24 -0.90
CA ALA A 106 -1.38 -19.39 -0.54
C ALA A 106 0.09 -19.00 -0.28
N THR A 107 0.58 -17.93 -0.92
CA THR A 107 1.97 -17.48 -0.83
C THR A 107 2.06 -15.98 -0.64
N VAL A 108 3.23 -15.51 -0.16
CA VAL A 108 3.48 -14.08 -0.02
C VAL A 108 3.52 -13.38 -1.38
N GLU A 109 3.97 -14.07 -2.43
CA GLU A 109 3.96 -13.56 -3.78
C GLU A 109 2.53 -13.30 -4.27
N GLU A 110 1.62 -14.20 -3.99
CA GLU A 110 0.20 -14.05 -4.33
C GLU A 110 -0.43 -12.87 -3.58
N LEU A 111 -0.14 -12.73 -2.29
CA LEU A 111 -0.60 -11.59 -1.49
C LEU A 111 -0.03 -10.29 -2.04
N SER A 112 1.25 -10.27 -2.40
CA SER A 112 1.90 -9.08 -2.98
C SER A 112 1.23 -8.65 -4.29
N GLU A 113 0.83 -9.60 -5.14
CA GLU A 113 0.11 -9.30 -6.38
C GLU A 113 -1.26 -8.68 -6.09
N LEU A 114 -1.97 -9.18 -5.08
CA LEU A 114 -3.30 -8.66 -4.72
C LEU A 114 -3.27 -7.21 -4.25
N VAL A 115 -2.16 -6.76 -3.66
CA VAL A 115 -2.02 -5.40 -3.12
C VAL A 115 -1.06 -4.54 -3.94
N GLU A 116 -0.63 -5.00 -5.11
CA GLU A 116 0.41 -4.34 -5.91
C GLU A 116 0.05 -2.92 -6.32
N THR A 117 -1.19 -2.68 -6.73
CA THR A 117 -1.66 -1.35 -7.13
C THR A 117 -1.53 -0.36 -5.97
N GLU A 118 -1.97 -0.76 -4.78
CA GLU A 118 -1.91 0.05 -3.58
C GLU A 118 -0.47 0.24 -3.11
N ARG A 119 0.35 -0.82 -3.23
CA ARG A 119 1.78 -0.75 -2.87
C ARG A 119 2.51 0.28 -3.73
N LYS A 120 2.29 0.25 -5.04
CA LYS A 120 2.90 1.22 -5.96
C LYS A 120 2.45 2.65 -5.67
N ALA A 121 1.18 2.83 -5.32
CA ALA A 121 0.64 4.14 -4.99
C ALA A 121 1.29 4.70 -3.72
N ILE A 122 1.42 3.91 -2.66
CA ILE A 122 2.03 4.37 -1.41
C ILE A 122 3.54 4.59 -1.55
N ILE A 123 4.23 3.79 -2.35
CA ILE A 123 5.64 4.00 -2.69
C ILE A 123 5.82 5.34 -3.38
N ALA A 124 4.97 5.67 -4.35
CA ALA A 124 5.03 6.94 -5.06
C ALA A 124 4.79 8.12 -4.12
N LYS A 125 3.87 7.96 -3.17
CA LYS A 125 3.51 9.00 -2.22
C LYS A 125 4.62 9.26 -1.20
N LEU A 126 5.19 8.21 -0.61
CA LEU A 126 6.16 8.31 0.48
C LEU A 126 7.62 8.27 0.03
N GLY A 127 7.90 7.79 -1.17
CA GLY A 127 9.23 7.81 -1.76
C GLY A 127 10.21 6.79 -1.20
N GLU A 128 9.71 5.71 -0.57
CA GLU A 128 10.54 4.62 -0.05
C GLU A 128 10.13 3.29 -0.63
N ASN A 129 11.07 2.36 -0.73
CA ASN A 129 10.75 0.98 -1.09
C ASN A 129 9.93 0.33 0.01
N MET A 130 8.92 -0.42 -0.36
CA MET A 130 8.04 -1.13 0.56
C MET A 130 7.72 -2.51 0.02
N SER A 131 7.59 -3.48 0.92
CA SER A 131 7.27 -4.84 0.52
C SER A 131 6.48 -5.56 1.61
N VAL A 132 5.67 -6.52 1.19
CA VAL A 132 5.05 -7.48 2.10
C VAL A 132 6.09 -8.59 2.31
N ARG A 133 6.64 -8.67 3.50
CA ARG A 133 7.71 -9.62 3.79
C ARG A 133 7.18 -11.01 4.06
N ARG A 134 6.16 -11.10 4.92
CA ARG A 134 5.57 -12.37 5.30
C ARG A 134 4.16 -12.17 5.84
N PHE A 135 3.41 -13.25 5.88
CA PHE A 135 2.07 -13.24 6.46
C PHE A 135 1.71 -14.63 6.96
N GLN A 136 0.68 -14.66 7.82
CA GLN A 136 0.10 -15.90 8.29
C GLN A 136 -1.41 -15.74 8.33
N VAL A 137 -2.14 -16.71 7.78
CA VAL A 137 -3.61 -16.75 7.83
C VAL A 137 -4.02 -17.88 8.76
N ILE A 138 -4.91 -17.58 9.69
CA ILE A 138 -5.39 -18.52 10.71
C ILE A 138 -6.91 -18.62 10.57
N ASP A 139 -7.41 -19.83 10.43
CA ASP A 139 -8.83 -20.11 10.17
C ASP A 139 -9.48 -20.82 11.37
N SER A 140 -9.36 -20.20 12.56
CA SER A 140 -9.96 -20.70 13.79
C SER A 140 -10.04 -19.58 14.82
N ALA A 141 -11.24 -19.21 15.22
CA ALA A 141 -11.45 -18.07 16.13
C ALA A 141 -10.72 -18.20 17.47
N ASN A 142 -10.71 -19.42 18.06
CA ASN A 142 -10.09 -19.63 19.38
C ASN A 142 -8.56 -19.66 19.33
N GLN A 143 -8.00 -20.20 18.27
CA GLN A 143 -6.56 -20.28 18.07
C GLN A 143 -5.98 -18.95 17.59
N LEU A 144 -6.78 -18.18 16.86
CA LEU A 144 -6.42 -16.92 16.23
C LEU A 144 -5.83 -15.91 17.23
N VAL A 145 -6.52 -15.66 18.34
CA VAL A 145 -6.08 -14.67 19.33
C VAL A 145 -4.73 -15.08 19.93
N ALA A 146 -4.57 -16.35 20.29
CA ALA A 146 -3.32 -16.86 20.85
C ALA A 146 -2.16 -16.79 19.87
N ASP A 147 -2.39 -17.13 18.60
CA ASP A 147 -1.35 -17.13 17.57
C ASP A 147 -0.92 -15.71 17.18
N ILE A 148 -1.86 -14.77 17.06
CA ILE A 148 -1.55 -13.37 16.79
C ILE A 148 -0.77 -12.78 17.96
N HIS A 149 -1.22 -13.03 19.18
CA HIS A 149 -0.55 -12.54 20.38
C HIS A 149 0.87 -13.10 20.51
N GLY A 150 1.04 -14.39 20.26
CA GLY A 150 2.34 -15.04 20.25
C GLY A 150 3.28 -14.48 19.18
N ALA A 151 2.77 -14.25 17.96
CA ALA A 151 3.55 -13.68 16.88
C ALA A 151 4.01 -12.25 17.19
N LEU A 152 3.13 -11.42 17.75
CA LEU A 152 3.48 -10.05 18.15
C LEU A 152 4.52 -10.03 19.26
N ALA A 153 4.42 -10.95 20.23
CA ALA A 153 5.39 -11.06 21.32
C ALA A 153 6.76 -11.52 20.82
N THR A 154 6.80 -12.37 19.81
CA THR A 154 8.05 -12.87 19.20
C THR A 154 8.72 -11.82 18.35
N GLU A 155 7.95 -11.05 17.61
CA GLU A 155 8.46 -10.03 16.68
C GLU A 155 8.70 -8.68 17.35
N GLY A 156 8.00 -8.42 18.43
CA GLY A 156 8.14 -7.18 19.18
C GLY A 156 9.37 -7.19 20.05
#